data_1bf3ca8f76a94733ee5fe46daf79361f
#
_entry.id   1bf3ca8f76a94733ee5fe46daf79361f
#
_cell.length_a   1.000
_cell.length_b   1.000
_cell.length_c   1.000
_cell.angle_alpha   90.00
_cell.angle_beta   90.00
_cell.angle_gamma   90.00
#
_symmetry.space_group_name_H-M   'P 1'
#
loop_
_entity.id
_entity.type
_entity.pdbx_description
1 polymer ?
#
loop_
_entity_poly.entity_id
_entity_poly.type
_entity_poly.pdbx_seq_one_letter_code
_entity_poly.pdbx_strand_id
1 'polypeptide(L)'
;IAVKYFIVFGGLNIKIDTTKPLIELIEKHILDEYTNLRYEINTISGGYKVDHAILTGIAQGDRRTNSSFKRAFVSFEEGMKCVEKLTERGIIEIESSQHHLAKKRGDDKISKKLLFTTPFLRFWFAFVSPIYKGIKEKNYKEFYELYENKEAEFGGFIFEELSMEVIRDTFVEDPIKQFGKYWDEKIEIDLVAKTTSGKIIAGSCKYINSKLKKNELNRLKEDCKSIDLNVDIFVIFSKNGFSNELKSQKSETLKLFTPKSFKLLLA
;
A
#
# COMPACT_ATOMS: atom_id res chain seq x y z
N ILE A 1 -7.83 -1.12 15.55
CA ILE A 1 -9.03 -1.88 15.10
C ILE A 1 -9.53 -1.32 13.78
N ALA A 2 -9.78 -0.01 13.66
CA ALA A 2 -10.31 0.62 12.44
C ALA A 2 -9.51 0.30 11.15
N VAL A 3 -8.18 0.29 11.23
CA VAL A 3 -7.31 0.02 10.07
C VAL A 3 -7.61 -1.33 9.41
N LYS A 4 -7.87 -2.38 10.17
CA LYS A 4 -8.18 -3.71 9.62
C LYS A 4 -9.43 -3.71 8.74
N TYR A 5 -10.45 -2.99 9.15
CA TYR A 5 -11.71 -2.88 8.40
C TYR A 5 -11.53 -1.98 7.18
N PHE A 6 -10.77 -0.90 7.30
CA PHE A 6 -10.46 -0.01 6.19
C PHE A 6 -9.68 -0.73 5.07
N ILE A 7 -8.73 -1.60 5.43
CA ILE A 7 -7.97 -2.44 4.47
C ILE A 7 -8.90 -3.26 3.56
N VAL A 8 -10.05 -3.69 4.07
CA VAL A 8 -11.00 -4.54 3.34
C VAL A 8 -12.12 -3.73 2.69
N PHE A 9 -12.71 -2.80 3.43
CA PHE A 9 -13.97 -2.13 3.03
C PHE A 9 -13.76 -0.68 2.56
N GLY A 10 -12.55 -0.15 2.64
CA GLY A 10 -12.26 1.23 2.24
C GLY A 10 -12.60 1.47 0.76
N GLY A 11 -13.48 2.44 0.51
CA GLY A 11 -14.00 2.74 -0.83
C GLY A 11 -15.36 2.09 -1.14
N LEU A 12 -15.86 1.16 -0.31
CA LEU A 12 -17.25 0.73 -0.37
C LEU A 12 -18.16 1.74 0.35
N ASN A 13 -19.26 2.09 -0.29
CA ASN A 13 -20.27 2.99 0.31
C ASN A 13 -21.24 2.21 1.23
N ILE A 14 -20.68 1.56 2.25
CA ILE A 14 -21.46 0.80 3.25
C ILE A 14 -21.01 1.15 4.67
N LYS A 15 -21.96 1.09 5.61
CA LYS A 15 -21.66 1.28 7.03
C LYS A 15 -21.19 -0.04 7.64
N ILE A 16 -19.97 -0.05 8.17
CA ILE A 16 -19.35 -1.22 8.79
C ILE A 16 -19.44 -1.12 10.31
N ASP A 17 -19.99 -2.16 10.92
CA ASP A 17 -20.02 -2.33 12.38
C ASP A 17 -18.72 -2.99 12.87
N THR A 18 -17.75 -2.16 13.26
CA THR A 18 -16.43 -2.62 13.70
C THR A 18 -16.43 -3.35 15.07
N THR A 19 -17.57 -3.54 15.69
CA THR A 19 -17.71 -4.38 16.90
C THR A 19 -17.81 -5.87 16.56
N LYS A 20 -18.18 -6.22 15.32
CA LYS A 20 -18.27 -7.59 14.84
C LYS A 20 -16.92 -8.10 14.32
N PRO A 21 -16.67 -9.41 14.34
CA PRO A 21 -15.49 -10.01 13.73
C PRO A 21 -15.37 -9.64 12.24
N LEU A 22 -14.13 -9.30 11.83
CA LEU A 22 -13.86 -8.89 10.45
C LEU A 22 -14.29 -9.95 9.43
N ILE A 23 -14.04 -11.23 9.73
CA ILE A 23 -14.35 -12.33 8.82
C ILE A 23 -15.87 -12.46 8.56
N GLU A 24 -16.70 -12.30 9.59
CA GLU A 24 -18.16 -12.34 9.45
C GLU A 24 -18.67 -11.19 8.55
N LEU A 25 -18.01 -10.02 8.65
CA LEU A 25 -18.37 -8.88 7.81
C LEU A 25 -17.91 -9.07 6.37
N ILE A 26 -16.75 -9.71 6.14
CA ILE A 26 -16.30 -10.09 4.80
C ILE A 26 -17.30 -11.06 4.16
N GLU A 27 -17.69 -12.12 4.87
CA GLU A 27 -18.69 -13.07 4.39
C GLU A 27 -19.97 -12.34 3.99
N LYS A 28 -20.55 -11.60 4.93
CA LYS A 28 -21.84 -10.94 4.76
C LYS A 28 -21.84 -9.90 3.64
N HIS A 29 -20.81 -9.04 3.58
CA HIS A 29 -20.82 -7.85 2.72
C HIS A 29 -20.05 -8.02 1.42
N ILE A 30 -19.25 -9.09 1.29
CA ILE A 30 -18.44 -9.32 0.09
C ILE A 30 -18.74 -10.69 -0.53
N LEU A 31 -18.62 -11.79 0.24
CA LEU A 31 -18.74 -13.12 -0.34
C LEU A 31 -20.20 -13.47 -0.67
N ASP A 32 -21.14 -13.18 0.23
CA ASP A 32 -22.57 -13.40 0.00
C ASP A 32 -23.12 -12.44 -1.08
N GLU A 33 -22.54 -11.22 -1.18
CA GLU A 33 -22.90 -10.22 -2.20
C GLU A 33 -22.08 -10.33 -3.49
N TYR A 34 -21.35 -11.43 -3.68
CA TYR A 34 -20.42 -11.63 -4.79
C TYR A 34 -21.02 -11.28 -6.15
N THR A 35 -22.24 -11.71 -6.44
CA THR A 35 -22.86 -11.51 -7.76
C THR A 35 -23.09 -10.04 -8.07
N ASN A 36 -23.59 -9.28 -7.10
CA ASN A 36 -23.85 -7.84 -7.23
C ASN A 36 -22.53 -7.06 -7.36
N LEU A 37 -21.59 -7.31 -6.45
CA LEU A 37 -20.29 -6.66 -6.46
C LEU A 37 -19.49 -6.96 -7.74
N ARG A 38 -19.55 -8.21 -8.23
CA ARG A 38 -18.93 -8.56 -9.50
C ARG A 38 -19.49 -7.77 -10.66
N TYR A 39 -20.81 -7.60 -10.71
CA TYR A 39 -21.46 -6.81 -11.75
C TYR A 39 -20.98 -5.36 -11.71
N GLU A 40 -20.97 -4.72 -10.53
CA GLU A 40 -20.49 -3.36 -10.34
C GLU A 40 -19.02 -3.21 -10.75
N ILE A 41 -18.15 -4.12 -10.28
CA ILE A 41 -16.72 -4.07 -10.61
C ILE A 41 -16.48 -4.29 -12.11
N ASN A 42 -17.21 -5.19 -12.76
CA ASN A 42 -17.13 -5.36 -14.21
C ASN A 42 -17.57 -4.09 -14.96
N THR A 43 -18.59 -3.41 -14.47
CA THR A 43 -19.07 -2.14 -15.06
C THR A 43 -18.01 -1.06 -14.98
N ILE A 44 -17.40 -0.85 -13.83
CA ILE A 44 -16.36 0.19 -13.66
C ILE A 44 -15.03 -0.18 -14.33
N SER A 45 -14.62 -1.46 -14.32
CA SER A 45 -13.35 -1.92 -14.90
C SER A 45 -13.44 -2.22 -16.41
N GLY A 46 -14.66 -2.26 -16.98
CA GLY A 46 -14.88 -2.65 -18.36
C GLY A 46 -14.99 -4.16 -18.60
N GLY A 47 -14.76 -4.99 -17.56
CA GLY A 47 -15.00 -6.43 -17.61
C GLY A 47 -14.12 -7.27 -18.53
N TYR A 48 -13.08 -6.68 -19.14
CA TYR A 48 -12.19 -7.39 -20.05
C TYR A 48 -11.26 -8.33 -19.26
N LYS A 49 -11.06 -9.55 -19.79
CA LYS A 49 -10.21 -10.56 -19.15
C LYS A 49 -8.78 -10.08 -18.93
N VAL A 50 -8.22 -9.35 -19.87
CA VAL A 50 -6.85 -8.80 -19.78
C VAL A 50 -6.76 -7.78 -18.66
N ASP A 51 -7.71 -6.85 -18.56
CA ASP A 51 -7.74 -5.84 -17.49
C ASP A 51 -7.83 -6.51 -16.11
N HIS A 52 -8.69 -7.53 -15.97
CA HIS A 52 -8.79 -8.30 -14.71
C HIS A 52 -7.51 -9.09 -14.38
N ALA A 53 -6.82 -9.64 -15.38
CA ALA A 53 -5.55 -10.32 -15.16
C ALA A 53 -4.47 -9.34 -14.68
N ILE A 54 -4.40 -8.14 -15.25
CA ILE A 54 -3.50 -7.07 -14.81
C ILE A 54 -3.84 -6.61 -13.39
N LEU A 55 -5.11 -6.34 -13.09
CA LEU A 55 -5.55 -5.95 -11.75
C LEU A 55 -5.23 -7.02 -10.70
N THR A 56 -5.42 -8.29 -11.01
CA THR A 56 -5.02 -9.41 -10.16
C THR A 56 -3.48 -9.44 -9.96
N GLY A 57 -2.72 -9.23 -11.04
CA GLY A 57 -1.26 -9.13 -10.99
C GLY A 57 -0.75 -8.00 -10.09
N ILE A 58 -1.41 -6.83 -10.14
CA ILE A 58 -1.12 -5.68 -9.26
C ILE A 58 -1.47 -6.01 -7.80
N ALA A 59 -2.66 -6.59 -7.57
CA ALA A 59 -3.15 -6.86 -6.22
C ALA A 59 -2.31 -7.88 -5.44
N GLN A 60 -1.76 -8.88 -6.15
CA GLN A 60 -0.99 -10.00 -5.58
C GLN A 60 0.53 -9.83 -5.68
N GLY A 61 1.03 -8.80 -6.38
CA GLY A 61 2.44 -8.63 -6.67
C GLY A 61 3.08 -7.45 -5.96
N ASP A 62 4.28 -7.09 -6.43
CA ASP A 62 5.07 -5.95 -6.00
C ASP A 62 4.58 -4.61 -6.58
N ARG A 63 3.47 -4.63 -7.30
CA ARG A 63 2.83 -3.49 -7.97
C ARG A 63 3.63 -2.88 -9.13
N ARG A 64 4.81 -3.40 -9.46
CA ARG A 64 5.61 -2.89 -10.59
C ARG A 64 4.96 -3.26 -11.92
N THR A 65 4.99 -2.33 -12.89
CA THR A 65 4.41 -2.55 -14.22
C THR A 65 4.91 -3.83 -14.86
N ASN A 66 6.24 -4.03 -14.90
CA ASN A 66 6.85 -5.19 -15.54
C ASN A 66 6.42 -6.53 -14.91
N SER A 67 6.40 -6.62 -13.59
CA SER A 67 5.98 -7.85 -12.90
C SER A 67 4.49 -8.11 -13.02
N SER A 68 3.66 -7.06 -12.98
CA SER A 68 2.21 -7.17 -13.16
C SER A 68 1.84 -7.65 -14.57
N PHE A 69 2.49 -7.11 -15.59
CA PHE A 69 2.26 -7.53 -16.99
C PHE A 69 2.75 -8.95 -17.24
N LYS A 70 3.90 -9.32 -16.69
CA LYS A 70 4.39 -10.70 -16.76
C LYS A 70 3.43 -11.69 -16.12
N ARG A 71 2.84 -11.36 -14.98
CA ARG A 71 1.81 -12.19 -14.32
C ARG A 71 0.52 -12.30 -15.13
N ALA A 72 0.15 -11.23 -15.82
CA ALA A 72 -1.02 -11.19 -16.71
C ALA A 72 -0.78 -11.83 -18.08
N PHE A 73 0.45 -12.25 -18.40
CA PHE A 73 0.88 -12.78 -19.69
C PHE A 73 0.61 -11.83 -20.86
N VAL A 74 0.85 -10.53 -20.65
CA VAL A 74 0.69 -9.50 -21.69
C VAL A 74 2.03 -8.82 -21.99
N SER A 75 2.15 -8.29 -23.21
CA SER A 75 3.29 -7.46 -23.59
C SER A 75 3.28 -6.14 -22.84
N PHE A 76 4.43 -5.46 -22.77
CA PHE A 76 4.54 -4.16 -22.10
C PHE A 76 3.61 -3.11 -22.75
N GLU A 77 3.57 -3.08 -24.10
CA GLU A 77 2.73 -2.14 -24.85
C GLU A 77 1.23 -2.36 -24.58
N GLU A 78 0.78 -3.61 -24.64
CA GLU A 78 -0.61 -3.99 -24.34
C GLU A 78 -0.97 -3.68 -22.89
N GLY A 79 -0.08 -4.01 -21.95
CA GLY A 79 -0.25 -3.70 -20.54
C GLY A 79 -0.39 -2.21 -20.28
N MET A 80 0.43 -1.37 -20.92
CA MET A 80 0.32 0.08 -20.76
C MET A 80 -0.98 0.65 -21.34
N LYS A 81 -1.48 0.15 -22.47
CA LYS A 81 -2.81 0.54 -23.02
C LYS A 81 -3.95 0.20 -22.04
N CYS A 82 -3.85 -0.95 -21.35
CA CYS A 82 -4.82 -1.30 -20.30
C CYS A 82 -4.70 -0.37 -19.09
N VAL A 83 -3.46 -0.06 -18.66
CA VAL A 83 -3.20 0.86 -17.54
C VAL A 83 -3.78 2.25 -17.81
N GLU A 84 -3.61 2.81 -19.00
CA GLU A 84 -4.20 4.10 -19.39
C GLU A 84 -5.73 4.09 -19.18
N LYS A 85 -6.43 3.09 -19.73
CA LYS A 85 -7.88 2.96 -19.56
C LYS A 85 -8.32 2.79 -18.11
N LEU A 86 -7.59 1.99 -17.33
CA LEU A 86 -7.90 1.77 -15.93
C LEU A 86 -7.64 3.03 -15.08
N THR A 87 -6.64 3.83 -15.45
CA THR A 87 -6.36 5.13 -14.82
C THR A 87 -7.42 6.16 -15.16
N GLU A 88 -7.83 6.26 -16.43
CA GLU A 88 -8.94 7.14 -16.87
C GLU A 88 -10.26 6.81 -16.15
N ARG A 89 -10.49 5.55 -15.81
CA ARG A 89 -11.65 5.09 -15.04
C ARG A 89 -11.50 5.26 -13.54
N GLY A 90 -10.37 5.77 -13.06
CA GLY A 90 -10.11 5.97 -11.65
C GLY A 90 -9.98 4.69 -10.82
N ILE A 91 -9.58 3.56 -11.42
CA ILE A 91 -9.41 2.27 -10.74
C ILE A 91 -8.02 2.12 -10.18
N ILE A 92 -7.01 2.57 -10.93
CA ILE A 92 -5.62 2.58 -10.53
C ILE A 92 -4.99 3.93 -10.80
N GLU A 93 -3.87 4.18 -10.15
CA GLU A 93 -2.98 5.30 -10.39
C GLU A 93 -1.54 4.83 -10.60
N ILE A 94 -0.73 5.67 -11.23
CA ILE A 94 0.67 5.38 -11.54
C ILE A 94 1.55 6.13 -10.56
N GLU A 95 2.35 5.42 -9.78
CA GLU A 95 3.35 5.97 -8.88
C GLU A 95 4.75 5.89 -9.52
N SER A 96 5.49 7.01 -9.47
CA SER A 96 6.88 7.09 -9.90
C SER A 96 7.80 7.24 -8.69
N SER A 97 8.99 6.61 -8.74
CA SER A 97 9.99 6.74 -7.68
C SER A 97 10.52 8.17 -7.57
N GLN A 98 10.76 8.64 -6.34
CA GLN A 98 11.24 10.01 -6.04
C GLN A 98 12.75 10.15 -6.25
N HIS A 99 13.28 9.71 -7.41
CA HIS A 99 14.72 9.74 -7.73
C HIS A 99 15.35 11.12 -7.65
N HIS A 100 14.58 12.17 -7.96
CA HIS A 100 15.10 13.55 -7.96
C HIS A 100 15.43 14.09 -6.56
N LEU A 101 14.96 13.43 -5.50
CA LEU A 101 15.34 13.76 -4.11
C LEU A 101 16.68 13.14 -3.71
N ALA A 102 17.09 12.06 -4.38
CA ALA A 102 18.41 11.46 -4.26
C ALA A 102 19.36 12.10 -5.28
N LYS A 103 20.65 12.19 -4.96
CA LYS A 103 21.65 12.73 -5.90
C LYS A 103 21.95 11.78 -7.06
N LYS A 104 21.52 10.56 -6.95
CA LYS A 104 21.65 9.55 -7.99
C LYS A 104 20.63 9.84 -9.10
N ARG A 105 21.09 9.98 -10.36
CA ARG A 105 20.19 10.13 -11.51
C ARG A 105 19.25 8.93 -11.59
N GLY A 106 17.95 9.20 -11.73
CA GLY A 106 16.96 8.17 -12.00
C GLY A 106 17.32 7.41 -13.28
N ASP A 107 17.16 6.10 -13.26
CA ASP A 107 17.20 5.30 -14.47
C ASP A 107 15.78 5.24 -15.04
N ASP A 108 15.57 5.74 -16.25
CA ASP A 108 14.28 5.70 -16.96
C ASP A 108 13.78 4.27 -17.19
N LYS A 109 14.64 3.27 -16.97
CA LYS A 109 14.31 1.84 -17.02
C LYS A 109 13.62 1.32 -15.77
N ILE A 110 13.55 2.10 -14.68
CA ILE A 110 12.91 1.63 -13.45
C ILE A 110 11.40 1.58 -13.64
N SER A 111 10.82 0.40 -13.40
CA SER A 111 9.38 0.16 -13.49
C SER A 111 8.61 1.11 -12.58
N LYS A 112 7.58 1.75 -13.12
CA LYS A 112 6.57 2.45 -12.32
C LYS A 112 5.78 1.44 -11.48
N LYS A 113 5.21 1.91 -10.38
CA LYS A 113 4.27 1.12 -9.58
C LYS A 113 2.83 1.52 -9.91
N LEU A 114 1.93 0.54 -9.79
CA LEU A 114 0.50 0.70 -10.02
C LEU A 114 -0.22 0.52 -8.70
N LEU A 115 -1.03 1.49 -8.32
CA LEU A 115 -1.77 1.51 -7.06
C LEU A 115 -3.26 1.45 -7.34
N PHE A 116 -4.01 0.73 -6.52
CA PHE A 116 -5.46 0.83 -6.54
C PHE A 116 -5.90 2.13 -5.86
N THR A 117 -6.90 2.79 -6.42
CA THR A 117 -7.47 4.01 -5.84
C THR A 117 -8.27 3.74 -4.56
N THR A 118 -8.73 2.49 -4.36
CA THR A 118 -9.43 2.11 -3.14
C THR A 118 -8.93 0.78 -2.58
N PRO A 119 -8.86 0.63 -1.24
CA PRO A 119 -8.51 -0.62 -0.58
C PRO A 119 -9.41 -1.80 -0.98
N PHE A 120 -10.72 -1.56 -1.12
CA PHE A 120 -11.69 -2.59 -1.50
C PHE A 120 -11.40 -3.20 -2.89
N LEU A 121 -11.11 -2.39 -3.90
CA LEU A 121 -10.78 -2.92 -5.23
C LEU A 121 -9.54 -3.79 -5.17
N ARG A 122 -8.51 -3.37 -4.42
CA ARG A 122 -7.33 -4.19 -4.22
C ARG A 122 -7.66 -5.50 -3.50
N PHE A 123 -8.49 -5.46 -2.44
CA PHE A 123 -8.96 -6.65 -1.73
C PHE A 123 -9.70 -7.61 -2.66
N TRP A 124 -10.60 -7.09 -3.50
CA TRP A 124 -11.34 -7.89 -4.46
C TRP A 124 -10.43 -8.66 -5.41
N PHE A 125 -9.48 -7.98 -6.04
CA PHE A 125 -8.57 -8.62 -6.98
C PHE A 125 -7.50 -9.49 -6.32
N ALA A 126 -7.19 -9.30 -5.05
CA ALA A 126 -6.28 -10.15 -4.31
C ALA A 126 -6.94 -11.46 -3.84
N PHE A 127 -8.18 -11.40 -3.32
CA PHE A 127 -8.78 -12.49 -2.55
C PHE A 127 -10.09 -13.03 -3.12
N VAL A 128 -10.83 -12.27 -3.91
CA VAL A 128 -12.17 -12.66 -4.39
C VAL A 128 -12.13 -13.08 -5.85
N SER A 129 -11.62 -12.22 -6.70
CA SER A 129 -11.58 -12.46 -8.16
C SER A 129 -10.84 -13.75 -8.56
N PRO A 130 -9.69 -14.12 -7.97
CA PRO A 130 -8.95 -15.32 -8.36
C PRO A 130 -9.69 -16.63 -8.07
N ILE A 131 -10.52 -16.66 -7.03
CA ILE A 131 -11.19 -17.85 -6.52
C ILE A 131 -12.72 -17.83 -6.70
N TYR A 132 -13.16 -17.09 -7.70
CA TYR A 132 -14.56 -16.78 -7.96
C TYR A 132 -15.49 -18.01 -8.06
N LYS A 133 -14.98 -19.16 -8.47
CA LYS A 133 -15.79 -20.39 -8.62
C LYS A 133 -16.35 -20.86 -7.30
N GLY A 134 -15.47 -21.06 -6.30
CA GLY A 134 -15.88 -21.48 -4.97
C GLY A 134 -16.82 -20.47 -4.32
N ILE A 135 -16.54 -19.17 -4.46
CA ILE A 135 -17.39 -18.11 -3.89
C ILE A 135 -18.79 -18.14 -4.52
N LYS A 136 -18.90 -18.29 -5.83
CA LYS A 136 -20.19 -18.42 -6.53
C LYS A 136 -21.00 -19.62 -6.05
N GLU A 137 -20.34 -20.70 -5.68
CA GLU A 137 -20.92 -21.95 -5.14
C GLU A 137 -21.14 -21.90 -3.63
N LYS A 138 -20.90 -20.74 -2.99
CA LYS A 138 -20.93 -20.53 -1.52
C LYS A 138 -19.99 -21.46 -0.74
N ASN A 139 -18.92 -21.90 -1.38
CA ASN A 139 -17.81 -22.61 -0.77
C ASN A 139 -16.63 -21.64 -0.53
N TYR A 140 -16.50 -21.17 0.69
CA TYR A 140 -15.50 -20.14 1.06
C TYR A 140 -14.19 -20.73 1.59
N LYS A 141 -13.99 -22.03 1.53
CA LYS A 141 -12.78 -22.68 2.09
C LYS A 141 -11.50 -22.12 1.50
N GLU A 142 -11.42 -22.03 0.16
CA GLU A 142 -10.25 -21.50 -0.55
C GLU A 142 -9.99 -20.02 -0.19
N PHE A 143 -11.07 -19.24 0.04
CA PHE A 143 -10.96 -17.86 0.50
C PHE A 143 -10.29 -17.76 1.86
N TYR A 144 -10.71 -18.58 2.85
CA TYR A 144 -10.13 -18.54 4.18
C TYR A 144 -8.66 -18.90 4.16
N GLU A 145 -8.29 -19.97 3.44
CA GLU A 145 -6.90 -20.42 3.29
C GLU A 145 -6.03 -19.32 2.66
N LEU A 146 -6.50 -18.68 1.58
CA LEU A 146 -5.79 -17.60 0.89
C LEU A 146 -5.65 -16.36 1.77
N TYR A 147 -6.73 -15.98 2.45
CA TYR A 147 -6.76 -14.78 3.30
C TYR A 147 -5.84 -14.92 4.51
N GLU A 148 -5.92 -16.04 5.23
CA GLU A 148 -5.07 -16.33 6.39
C GLU A 148 -3.57 -16.29 6.03
N ASN A 149 -3.21 -16.85 4.89
CA ASN A 149 -1.83 -16.87 4.42
C ASN A 149 -1.28 -15.49 3.98
N LYS A 150 -2.14 -14.57 3.54
CA LYS A 150 -1.70 -13.30 2.91
C LYS A 150 -2.17 -12.02 3.60
N GLU A 151 -3.04 -12.10 4.61
CA GLU A 151 -3.59 -10.92 5.31
C GLU A 151 -2.50 -9.96 5.79
N ALA A 152 -1.43 -10.49 6.37
CA ALA A 152 -0.36 -9.69 6.95
C ALA A 152 0.42 -8.90 5.89
N GLU A 153 0.79 -9.55 4.78
CA GLU A 153 1.47 -8.91 3.65
C GLU A 153 0.55 -7.87 2.98
N PHE A 154 -0.70 -8.26 2.74
CA PHE A 154 -1.70 -7.40 2.12
C PHE A 154 -1.96 -6.13 2.93
N GLY A 155 -2.05 -6.26 4.26
CA GLY A 155 -2.25 -5.13 5.17
C GLY A 155 -1.08 -4.15 5.21
N GLY A 156 0.13 -4.61 4.90
CA GLY A 156 1.34 -3.80 4.88
C GLY A 156 1.23 -2.59 3.95
N PHE A 157 0.69 -2.77 2.75
CA PHE A 157 0.58 -1.69 1.75
C PHE A 157 -0.36 -0.57 2.17
N ILE A 158 -1.52 -0.91 2.73
CA ILE A 158 -2.47 0.11 3.23
C ILE A 158 -1.90 0.81 4.46
N PHE A 159 -1.16 0.08 5.28
CA PHE A 159 -0.47 0.67 6.43
C PHE A 159 0.58 1.70 5.98
N GLU A 160 1.32 1.44 4.90
CA GLU A 160 2.25 2.40 4.30
C GLU A 160 1.49 3.64 3.80
N GLU A 161 0.40 3.49 3.04
CA GLU A 161 -0.40 4.60 2.52
C GLU A 161 -0.94 5.48 3.64
N LEU A 162 -1.55 4.89 4.67
CA LEU A 162 -2.02 5.62 5.85
C LEU A 162 -0.88 6.31 6.61
N SER A 163 0.30 5.67 6.70
CA SER A 163 1.48 6.27 7.32
C SER A 163 1.94 7.51 6.58
N MET A 164 1.82 7.52 5.26
CA MET A 164 2.14 8.64 4.41
C MET A 164 1.23 9.84 4.71
N GLU A 165 -0.08 9.64 4.84
CA GLU A 165 -1.02 10.71 5.19
C GLU A 165 -0.72 11.30 6.59
N VAL A 166 -0.42 10.46 7.59
CA VAL A 166 -0.04 10.94 8.93
C VAL A 166 1.17 11.89 8.91
N ILE A 167 2.12 11.68 7.99
CA ILE A 167 3.27 12.58 7.87
C ILE A 167 2.84 13.97 7.42
N ARG A 168 1.90 14.10 6.49
CA ARG A 168 1.38 15.41 6.06
C ARG A 168 0.81 16.19 7.25
N ASP A 169 0.02 15.51 8.08
CA ASP A 169 -0.61 16.13 9.25
C ASP A 169 0.36 16.37 10.42
N THR A 170 1.50 15.68 10.42
CA THR A 170 2.52 15.84 11.47
C THR A 170 3.38 17.08 11.27
N PHE A 171 3.62 17.50 10.03
CA PHE A 171 4.53 18.59 9.68
C PHE A 171 3.78 19.87 9.30
N VAL A 172 2.83 20.29 10.12
CA VAL A 172 1.98 21.48 9.85
C VAL A 172 2.80 22.78 9.84
N GLU A 173 3.79 22.92 10.73
CA GLU A 173 4.63 24.13 10.83
C GLU A 173 5.66 24.25 9.69
N ASP A 174 6.04 23.13 9.09
CA ASP A 174 6.94 23.04 7.94
C ASP A 174 6.34 22.06 6.92
N PRO A 175 5.34 22.50 6.14
CA PRO A 175 4.52 21.62 5.31
C PRO A 175 5.32 20.82 4.27
N ILE A 176 4.84 19.64 3.99
CA ILE A 176 5.44 18.76 2.97
C ILE A 176 5.18 19.34 1.58
N LYS A 177 6.27 19.62 0.86
CA LYS A 177 6.25 20.16 -0.51
C LYS A 177 6.31 19.04 -1.56
N GLN A 178 7.12 18.02 -1.31
CA GLN A 178 7.30 16.86 -2.19
C GLN A 178 7.21 15.61 -1.35
N PHE A 179 6.64 14.55 -1.93
CA PHE A 179 6.29 13.37 -1.17
C PHE A 179 6.11 12.14 -2.05
N GLY A 180 6.55 10.98 -1.60
CA GLY A 180 6.38 9.71 -2.26
C GLY A 180 7.31 8.65 -1.71
N LYS A 181 7.58 7.62 -2.52
CA LYS A 181 8.48 6.52 -2.22
C LYS A 181 9.71 6.58 -3.11
N TYR A 182 10.81 6.05 -2.63
CA TYR A 182 11.98 5.81 -3.47
C TYR A 182 12.13 4.31 -3.72
N TRP A 183 12.40 3.93 -4.94
CA TRP A 183 12.85 2.59 -5.29
C TRP A 183 13.74 2.61 -6.54
N ASP A 184 14.70 1.73 -6.53
CA ASP A 184 15.49 1.36 -7.70
C ASP A 184 15.51 -0.18 -7.84
N GLU A 185 16.52 -0.74 -8.48
CA GLU A 185 16.68 -2.20 -8.63
C GLU A 185 17.03 -2.91 -7.31
N LYS A 186 17.64 -2.20 -6.34
CA LYS A 186 18.24 -2.78 -5.13
C LYS A 186 17.62 -2.29 -3.84
N ILE A 187 17.13 -1.05 -3.82
CA ILE A 187 16.71 -0.34 -2.62
C ILE A 187 15.27 0.13 -2.77
N GLU A 188 14.53 0.01 -1.70
CA GLU A 188 13.21 0.61 -1.56
C GLU A 188 13.10 1.33 -0.22
N ILE A 189 12.70 2.60 -0.24
CA ILE A 189 12.42 3.42 0.93
C ILE A 189 10.94 3.75 0.92
N ASP A 190 10.23 3.32 1.96
CA ASP A 190 8.77 3.35 2.03
C ASP A 190 8.19 4.78 2.04
N LEU A 191 9.00 5.77 2.46
CA LEU A 191 8.62 7.17 2.49
C LEU A 191 9.85 8.07 2.27
N VAL A 192 9.75 8.99 1.32
CA VAL A 192 10.70 10.09 1.14
C VAL A 192 9.91 11.37 0.92
N ALA A 193 10.23 12.42 1.70
CA ALA A 193 9.55 13.70 1.60
C ALA A 193 10.53 14.87 1.71
N LYS A 194 10.12 16.01 1.16
CA LYS A 194 10.83 17.29 1.32
C LYS A 194 9.85 18.33 1.80
N THR A 195 10.23 19.04 2.87
CA THR A 195 9.44 20.11 3.45
C THR A 195 9.63 21.41 2.69
N THR A 196 8.82 22.41 3.02
CA THR A 196 8.92 23.78 2.46
C THR A 196 10.26 24.44 2.82
N SER A 197 10.77 24.22 4.03
CA SER A 197 12.11 24.71 4.45
C SER A 197 13.27 23.96 3.79
N GLY A 198 12.99 22.88 3.07
CA GLY A 198 13.98 22.06 2.35
C GLY A 198 14.49 20.86 3.12
N LYS A 199 14.00 20.57 4.33
CA LYS A 199 14.39 19.36 5.10
C LYS A 199 13.94 18.10 4.38
N ILE A 200 14.81 17.10 4.39
CA ILE A 200 14.54 15.77 3.83
C ILE A 200 14.12 14.82 4.94
N ILE A 201 13.00 14.15 4.73
CA ILE A 201 12.45 13.13 5.61
C ILE A 201 12.54 11.79 4.89
N ALA A 202 13.06 10.76 5.57
CA ALA A 202 13.00 9.38 5.08
C ALA A 202 12.35 8.47 6.12
N GLY A 203 11.59 7.49 5.64
CA GLY A 203 10.82 6.63 6.53
C GLY A 203 10.72 5.18 6.14
N SER A 204 10.47 4.35 7.16
CA SER A 204 10.17 2.93 7.02
C SER A 204 8.85 2.59 7.71
N CYS A 205 8.04 1.75 7.06
CA CYS A 205 6.73 1.30 7.52
C CYS A 205 6.71 -0.22 7.64
N LYS A 206 6.43 -0.76 8.85
CA LYS A 206 6.43 -2.20 9.09
C LYS A 206 5.13 -2.66 9.75
N TYR A 207 4.36 -3.44 8.99
CA TYR A 207 3.10 -4.03 9.44
C TYR A 207 3.31 -5.48 9.93
N ILE A 208 4.18 -5.66 10.93
CA ILE A 208 4.54 -6.95 11.51
C ILE A 208 4.06 -7.09 12.96
N ASN A 209 3.93 -8.34 13.44
CA ASN A 209 3.43 -8.62 14.79
C ASN A 209 4.50 -8.55 15.90
N SER A 210 5.75 -8.23 15.56
CA SER A 210 6.84 -8.02 16.51
C SER A 210 7.17 -6.54 16.69
N LYS A 211 7.78 -6.18 17.85
CA LYS A 211 8.30 -4.84 18.06
C LYS A 211 9.51 -4.58 17.17
N LEU A 212 9.58 -3.40 16.55
CA LEU A 212 10.75 -2.97 15.79
C LEU A 212 11.93 -2.67 16.70
N LYS A 213 13.11 -3.09 16.27
CA LYS A 213 14.38 -2.89 16.94
C LYS A 213 15.22 -1.84 16.20
N LYS A 214 16.33 -1.42 16.80
CA LYS A 214 17.27 -0.43 16.25
C LYS A 214 17.84 -0.80 14.88
N ASN A 215 17.93 -2.10 14.56
CA ASN A 215 18.42 -2.56 13.26
C ASN A 215 17.60 -2.00 12.08
N GLU A 216 16.29 -1.78 12.25
CA GLU A 216 15.47 -1.16 11.19
C GLU A 216 15.88 0.29 10.90
N LEU A 217 16.15 1.08 11.94
CA LEU A 217 16.68 2.43 11.77
C LEU A 217 18.07 2.43 11.10
N ASN A 218 18.96 1.51 11.52
CA ASN A 218 20.28 1.40 10.93
C ASN A 218 20.20 1.05 9.44
N ARG A 219 19.36 0.07 9.08
CA ARG A 219 19.11 -0.29 7.68
C ARG A 219 18.60 0.89 6.86
N LEU A 220 17.59 1.61 7.36
CA LEU A 220 17.07 2.80 6.68
C LEU A 220 18.17 3.85 6.45
N LYS A 221 19.04 4.08 7.45
CA LYS A 221 20.18 5.01 7.32
C LYS A 221 21.18 4.54 6.25
N GLU A 222 21.50 3.25 6.21
CA GLU A 222 22.40 2.65 5.22
C GLU A 222 21.81 2.76 3.80
N ASP A 223 20.52 2.45 3.64
CA ASP A 223 19.80 2.57 2.37
C ASP A 223 19.85 4.03 1.87
N CYS A 224 19.53 5.01 2.72
CA CYS A 224 19.61 6.43 2.38
C CYS A 224 21.04 6.86 1.98
N LYS A 225 22.04 6.42 2.73
CA LYS A 225 23.45 6.71 2.43
C LYS A 225 23.88 6.16 1.09
N SER A 226 23.43 4.95 0.73
CA SER A 226 23.83 4.27 -0.52
C SER A 226 23.29 4.95 -1.80
N ILE A 227 22.26 5.82 -1.64
CA ILE A 227 21.68 6.63 -2.72
C ILE A 227 22.02 8.12 -2.60
N ASP A 228 22.99 8.48 -1.75
CA ASP A 228 23.37 9.88 -1.47
C ASP A 228 22.21 10.78 -1.01
N LEU A 229 21.24 10.22 -0.32
CA LEU A 229 20.13 10.97 0.27
C LEU A 229 20.50 11.49 1.66
N ASN A 230 20.71 12.81 1.77
CA ASN A 230 21.00 13.46 3.05
C ASN A 230 19.68 13.69 3.80
N VAL A 231 19.46 12.93 4.88
CA VAL A 231 18.21 12.92 5.63
C VAL A 231 18.35 13.74 6.92
N ASP A 232 17.42 14.69 7.11
CA ASP A 232 17.35 15.52 8.34
C ASP A 232 16.49 14.85 9.41
N ILE A 233 15.41 14.16 9.00
CA ILE A 233 14.47 13.55 9.93
C ILE A 233 14.15 12.12 9.47
N PHE A 234 14.38 11.14 10.34
CA PHE A 234 13.93 9.77 10.14
C PHE A 234 12.56 9.56 10.79
N VAL A 235 11.70 8.81 10.12
CA VAL A 235 10.39 8.43 10.63
C VAL A 235 10.20 6.91 10.53
N ILE A 236 9.69 6.27 11.58
CA ILE A 236 9.46 4.83 11.57
C ILE A 236 8.03 4.57 12.05
N PHE A 237 7.28 3.85 11.23
CA PHE A 237 5.95 3.36 11.53
C PHE A 237 5.98 1.88 11.88
N SER A 238 5.36 1.50 12.99
CA SER A 238 5.27 0.11 13.43
C SER A 238 3.87 -0.25 13.89
N LYS A 239 3.31 -1.34 13.33
CA LYS A 239 2.05 -1.91 13.80
C LYS A 239 2.07 -2.26 15.28
N ASN A 240 3.15 -2.84 15.77
CA ASN A 240 3.25 -3.40 17.12
C ASN A 240 4.24 -2.68 18.05
N GLY A 241 4.64 -1.45 17.65
CA GLY A 241 5.50 -0.58 18.47
C GLY A 241 6.98 -0.94 18.39
N PHE A 242 7.76 -0.49 19.37
CA PHE A 242 9.21 -0.42 19.32
C PHE A 242 9.85 -1.02 20.57
N SER A 243 11.10 -1.51 20.44
CA SER A 243 11.95 -1.90 21.56
C SER A 243 12.27 -0.69 22.43
N ASN A 244 12.65 -0.92 23.68
CA ASN A 244 13.05 0.18 24.59
C ASN A 244 14.28 0.90 24.07
N GLU A 245 15.24 0.18 23.48
CA GLU A 245 16.45 0.75 22.86
C GLU A 245 16.11 1.72 21.73
N LEU A 246 15.14 1.38 20.85
CA LEU A 246 14.75 2.29 19.78
C LEU A 246 13.94 3.47 20.30
N LYS A 247 13.09 3.25 21.32
CA LYS A 247 12.33 4.33 21.97
C LYS A 247 13.22 5.37 22.62
N SER A 248 14.34 4.97 23.24
CA SER A 248 15.28 5.90 23.88
C SER A 248 16.03 6.80 22.89
N GLN A 249 16.03 6.46 21.60
CA GLN A 249 16.63 7.29 20.54
C GLN A 249 15.65 8.31 19.92
N LYS A 250 14.39 8.31 20.35
CA LYS A 250 13.39 9.28 19.86
C LYS A 250 13.88 10.70 20.13
N SER A 251 13.86 11.54 19.09
CA SER A 251 14.36 12.91 19.13
C SER A 251 13.61 13.77 18.09
N GLU A 252 14.05 14.99 17.90
CA GLU A 252 13.56 15.83 16.80
C GLU A 252 13.91 15.26 15.43
N THR A 253 15.03 14.56 15.32
CA THR A 253 15.52 13.92 14.09
C THR A 253 15.07 12.46 13.93
N LEU A 254 14.39 11.88 14.92
CA LEU A 254 13.81 10.53 14.86
C LEU A 254 12.41 10.52 15.47
N LYS A 255 11.39 10.36 14.62
CA LYS A 255 10.00 10.25 15.04
C LYS A 255 9.51 8.80 14.91
N LEU A 256 8.81 8.32 15.93
CA LEU A 256 8.29 6.95 16.01
C LEU A 256 6.76 6.98 16.10
N PHE A 257 6.11 6.30 15.15
CA PHE A 257 4.66 6.28 15.02
C PHE A 257 4.08 4.87 15.15
N THR A 258 2.89 4.77 15.71
CA THR A 258 2.13 3.52 15.83
C THR A 258 0.72 3.74 15.27
N PRO A 259 -0.15 2.72 15.12
CA PRO A 259 -1.53 2.91 14.68
C PRO A 259 -2.35 3.89 15.53
N LYS A 260 -1.88 4.23 16.73
CA LYS A 260 -2.50 5.29 17.55
C LYS A 260 -2.39 6.67 16.89
N SER A 261 -1.33 6.88 16.11
CA SER A 261 -1.11 8.14 15.39
C SER A 261 -2.09 8.35 14.23
N PHE A 262 -2.73 7.28 13.73
CA PHE A 262 -3.76 7.39 12.69
C PHE A 262 -5.05 8.06 13.16
N LYS A 263 -5.18 8.37 14.45
CA LYS A 263 -6.25 9.25 14.94
C LYS A 263 -6.19 10.65 14.34
N LEU A 264 -5.01 11.11 13.91
CA LEU A 264 -4.84 12.39 13.20
C LEU A 264 -5.65 12.43 11.90
N LEU A 265 -5.81 11.30 11.23
CA LEU A 265 -6.58 11.19 9.99
C LEU A 265 -8.12 11.26 10.19
N LEU A 266 -8.58 11.30 11.45
CA LEU A 266 -10.01 11.35 11.80
C LEU A 266 -10.44 12.72 12.34
N ALA A 267 -9.49 13.65 12.45
CA ALA A 267 -9.71 15.01 12.89
C ALA A 267 -10.00 15.93 11.71
#